data_8803c643397af9366c095a056e46a77c
#
_entry.id   8803c643397af9366c095a056e46a77c
#
_cell.length_a   1.000
_cell.length_b   1.000
_cell.length_c   1.000
_cell.angle_alpha   90.00
_cell.angle_beta   90.00
_cell.angle_gamma   90.00
#
_symmetry.space_group_name_H-M   'P 1'
#
loop_
_entity.id
_entity.type
_entity.pdbx_description
1 polymer ?
#
loop_
_entity_poly.entity_id
_entity_poly.type
_entity_poly.pdbx_seq_one_letter_code
_entity_poly.pdbx_strand_id
1 'polypeptide(L)'
;MKIYLAHSTNFDYINNVYKPILNDRELSKIVTLPHMEKDFLHGRGYYEDFDLIIAECSHSSTGMGIELGFFYDSKVPIYCIYQGSYSKSVEVVAKRIIEYDNIIKTIKDIIKENTNEAQRI
;
A
#
# COMPACT_ATOMS: atom_id res chain seq x y z
N MET A 1 0.95 -12.61 -7.13
CA MET A 1 0.99 -11.14 -6.89
C MET A 1 1.68 -10.85 -5.57
N LYS A 2 2.49 -9.84 -5.55
CA LYS A 2 3.22 -9.42 -4.36
C LYS A 2 2.93 -7.95 -4.10
N ILE A 3 2.32 -7.65 -2.95
CA ILE A 3 1.83 -6.32 -2.61
C ILE A 3 2.58 -5.76 -1.40
N TYR A 4 3.02 -4.52 -1.49
CA TYR A 4 3.61 -3.81 -0.36
C TYR A 4 2.59 -2.85 0.23
N LEU A 5 2.41 -2.90 1.55
CA LEU A 5 1.52 -1.97 2.24
C LEU A 5 2.34 -0.88 2.93
N ALA A 6 2.35 0.30 2.33
CA ALA A 6 3.00 1.48 2.91
C ALA A 6 2.04 2.17 3.88
N HIS A 7 2.56 2.66 4.99
CA HIS A 7 1.75 3.40 5.96
C HIS A 7 2.64 4.21 6.89
N SER A 8 2.03 5.18 7.56
CA SER A 8 2.64 5.92 8.65
C SER A 8 2.56 5.10 9.94
N THR A 9 3.40 5.41 10.92
CA THR A 9 3.32 4.81 12.25
C THR A 9 2.61 5.72 13.25
N ASN A 10 2.00 6.81 12.78
CA ASN A 10 1.35 7.82 13.63
C ASN A 10 -0.08 7.47 14.04
N PHE A 11 -0.50 6.23 13.88
CA PHE A 11 -1.84 5.76 14.23
C PHE A 11 -1.78 4.28 14.62
N ASP A 12 -2.90 3.73 15.06
CA ASP A 12 -2.98 2.32 15.45
C ASP A 12 -3.05 1.41 14.22
N TYR A 13 -1.94 1.33 13.49
CA TYR A 13 -1.87 0.51 12.28
C TYR A 13 -1.95 -0.99 12.60
N ILE A 14 -1.54 -1.40 13.79
CA ILE A 14 -1.58 -2.81 14.16
C ILE A 14 -3.02 -3.31 14.18
N ASN A 15 -3.91 -2.62 14.88
CA ASN A 15 -5.31 -3.04 14.97
C ASN A 15 -6.12 -2.71 13.72
N ASN A 16 -5.83 -1.57 13.09
CA ASN A 16 -6.64 -1.08 11.97
C ASN A 16 -6.22 -1.61 10.60
N VAL A 17 -4.96 -2.02 10.46
CA VAL A 17 -4.42 -2.46 9.17
C VAL A 17 -3.88 -3.88 9.25
N TYR A 18 -2.91 -4.13 10.14
CA TYR A 18 -2.20 -5.41 10.17
C TYR A 18 -3.10 -6.58 10.58
N LYS A 19 -3.85 -6.46 11.67
CA LYS A 19 -4.71 -7.55 12.13
C LYS A 19 -5.77 -7.95 11.11
N PRO A 20 -6.50 -7.02 10.49
CA PRO A 20 -7.45 -7.41 9.44
C PRO A 20 -6.79 -8.16 8.28
N ILE A 21 -5.61 -7.71 7.84
CA ILE A 21 -4.90 -8.35 6.73
C ILE A 21 -4.41 -9.74 7.13
N LEU A 22 -3.82 -9.87 8.32
CA LEU A 22 -3.32 -11.16 8.81
C LEU A 22 -4.45 -12.17 9.01
N ASN A 23 -5.64 -11.70 9.33
CA ASN A 23 -6.82 -12.57 9.52
C ASN A 23 -7.50 -12.94 8.20
N ASP A 24 -7.11 -12.35 7.09
CA ASP A 24 -7.64 -12.69 5.78
C ASP A 24 -6.75 -13.74 5.12
N ARG A 25 -7.35 -14.89 4.77
CA ARG A 25 -6.60 -16.03 4.24
C ARG A 25 -5.83 -15.71 2.97
N GLU A 26 -6.43 -14.92 2.08
CA GLU A 26 -5.81 -14.55 0.80
C GLU A 26 -4.75 -13.47 0.98
N LEU A 27 -5.12 -12.36 1.63
CA LEU A 27 -4.24 -11.21 1.76
C LEU A 27 -3.02 -11.49 2.64
N SER A 28 -3.17 -12.33 3.65
CA SER A 28 -2.04 -12.67 4.54
C SER A 28 -0.87 -13.32 3.79
N LYS A 29 -1.14 -13.91 2.64
CA LYS A 29 -0.12 -14.60 1.83
C LYS A 29 0.59 -13.69 0.83
N ILE A 30 -0.05 -12.60 0.41
CA ILE A 30 0.44 -11.77 -0.69
C ILE A 30 0.80 -10.34 -0.29
N VAL A 31 0.37 -9.89 0.89
CA VAL A 31 0.66 -8.53 1.36
C VAL A 31 1.85 -8.53 2.32
N THR A 32 2.85 -7.73 1.98
CA THR A 32 4.01 -7.51 2.84
C THR A 32 3.70 -6.35 3.80
N LEU A 33 3.83 -6.64 5.10
CA LEU A 33 3.61 -5.67 6.17
C LEU A 33 4.99 -5.26 6.70
N PRO A 34 5.48 -4.05 6.37
CA PRO A 34 6.89 -3.71 6.54
C PRO A 34 7.38 -3.75 7.99
N HIS A 35 6.54 -3.38 8.97
CA HIS A 35 6.96 -3.35 10.37
C HIS A 35 6.89 -4.72 11.05
N MET A 36 6.51 -5.76 10.33
CA MET A 36 6.61 -7.14 10.80
C MET A 36 7.89 -7.82 10.29
N GLU A 37 8.58 -7.19 9.36
CA GLU A 37 9.83 -7.72 8.85
C GLU A 37 10.99 -7.30 9.75
N LYS A 38 12.01 -8.15 9.86
CA LYS A 38 13.15 -7.95 10.71
C LYS A 38 13.97 -6.72 10.31
N ASP A 39 14.10 -6.49 9.02
CA ASP A 39 14.83 -5.37 8.44
C ASP A 39 13.88 -4.62 7.50
N PHE A 40 13.18 -3.62 8.02
CA PHE A 40 12.20 -2.88 7.22
C PHE A 40 12.81 -1.74 6.39
N LEU A 41 14.08 -1.40 6.61
CA LEU A 41 14.79 -0.43 5.79
C LEU A 41 15.50 -1.16 4.67
N HIS A 42 15.01 -0.96 3.45
CA HIS A 42 15.50 -1.70 2.29
C HIS A 42 16.07 -0.74 1.24
N GLY A 43 17.01 -1.25 0.45
CA GLY A 43 17.55 -0.51 -0.67
C GLY A 43 16.55 -0.45 -1.84
N ARG A 44 16.90 0.37 -2.83
CA ARG A 44 16.04 0.66 -3.98
C ARG A 44 15.59 -0.60 -4.74
N GLY A 45 16.48 -1.56 -4.93
CA GLY A 45 16.17 -2.80 -5.65
C GLY A 45 15.08 -3.65 -5.00
N TYR A 46 14.94 -3.56 -3.67
CA TYR A 46 13.89 -4.27 -2.95
C TYR A 46 12.49 -3.86 -3.43
N TYR A 47 12.30 -2.56 -3.68
CA TYR A 47 10.98 -2.03 -4.07
C TYR A 47 10.54 -2.43 -5.46
N GLU A 48 11.47 -2.86 -6.31
CA GLU A 48 11.15 -3.29 -7.68
C GLU A 48 10.51 -4.68 -7.74
N ASP A 49 10.59 -5.45 -6.64
CA ASP A 49 10.05 -6.81 -6.59
C ASP A 49 8.54 -6.86 -6.39
N PHE A 50 7.89 -5.73 -6.12
CA PHE A 50 6.47 -5.69 -5.86
C PHE A 50 5.68 -5.41 -7.14
N ASP A 51 4.50 -6.02 -7.22
CA ASP A 51 3.58 -5.82 -8.37
C ASP A 51 2.67 -4.63 -8.13
N LEU A 52 2.42 -4.29 -6.88
CA LEU A 52 1.44 -3.30 -6.48
C LEU A 52 1.79 -2.73 -5.12
N ILE A 53 1.62 -1.41 -4.98
CA ILE A 53 1.78 -0.72 -3.72
C ILE A 53 0.42 -0.19 -3.29
N ILE A 54 0.04 -0.49 -2.05
CA ILE A 54 -1.14 0.12 -1.42
C ILE A 54 -0.63 0.94 -0.26
N ALA A 55 -0.93 2.23 -0.28
CA ALA A 55 -0.49 3.17 0.74
C ALA A 55 -1.67 3.67 1.55
N GLU A 56 -1.65 3.44 2.87
CA GLU A 56 -2.64 4.02 3.77
C GLU A 56 -2.19 5.44 4.09
N CYS A 57 -2.88 6.41 3.52
CA CYS A 57 -2.47 7.81 3.47
C CYS A 57 -3.24 8.73 4.42
N SER A 58 -4.02 8.18 5.36
CA SER A 58 -4.78 9.00 6.31
C SER A 58 -3.88 9.79 7.27
N HIS A 59 -2.65 9.31 7.48
CA HIS A 59 -1.70 9.93 8.41
C HIS A 59 -0.37 10.12 7.71
N SER A 60 0.05 11.38 7.58
CA SER A 60 1.29 11.73 6.88
C SER A 60 2.53 11.38 7.70
N SER A 61 3.60 10.98 7.03
CA SER A 61 4.92 10.86 7.63
C SER A 61 6.00 11.03 6.57
N THR A 62 7.15 11.54 7.01
CA THR A 62 8.30 11.71 6.14
C THR A 62 8.77 10.36 5.59
N GLY A 63 8.82 9.34 6.45
CA GLY A 63 9.27 7.99 6.05
C GLY A 63 8.41 7.40 4.95
N MET A 64 7.10 7.48 5.10
CA MET A 64 6.19 6.98 4.06
C MET A 64 6.37 7.77 2.75
N GLY A 65 6.54 9.08 2.84
CA GLY A 65 6.76 9.92 1.65
C GLY A 65 7.99 9.52 0.87
N ILE A 66 9.09 9.24 1.57
CA ILE A 66 10.34 8.79 0.95
C ILE A 66 10.13 7.44 0.26
N GLU A 67 9.46 6.52 0.94
CA GLU A 67 9.13 5.20 0.39
C GLU A 67 8.32 5.30 -0.89
N LEU A 68 7.27 6.13 -0.87
CA LEU A 68 6.43 6.32 -2.05
C LEU A 68 7.21 6.90 -3.23
N GLY A 69 8.20 7.75 -2.95
CA GLY A 69 9.09 8.27 -3.97
C GLY A 69 9.92 7.17 -4.65
N PHE A 70 10.44 6.22 -3.88
CA PHE A 70 11.16 5.07 -4.42
C PHE A 70 10.25 4.21 -5.30
N PHE A 71 9.03 3.93 -4.84
CA PHE A 71 8.08 3.14 -5.63
C PHE A 71 7.70 3.83 -6.93
N TYR A 72 7.50 5.15 -6.88
CA TYR A 72 7.18 5.92 -8.07
C TYR A 72 8.30 5.85 -9.11
N ASP A 73 9.53 5.96 -8.66
CA ASP A 73 10.72 5.84 -9.51
C ASP A 73 10.82 4.44 -10.12
N SER A 74 10.44 3.41 -9.36
CA SER A 74 10.45 2.02 -9.82
C SER A 74 9.29 1.69 -10.75
N LYS A 75 8.34 2.59 -10.94
CA LYS A 75 7.18 2.46 -11.83
C LYS A 75 6.20 1.37 -11.42
N VAL A 76 6.23 0.96 -10.17
CA VAL A 76 5.22 0.06 -9.61
C VAL A 76 3.96 0.89 -9.33
N PRO A 77 2.75 0.43 -9.74
CA PRO A 77 1.55 1.23 -9.51
C PRO A 77 1.25 1.42 -8.03
N ILE A 78 0.93 2.66 -7.66
CA ILE A 78 0.65 3.06 -6.29
C ILE A 78 -0.83 3.43 -6.16
N TYR A 79 -1.53 2.74 -5.26
CA TYR A 79 -2.92 3.06 -4.92
C TYR A 79 -2.94 3.60 -3.50
N CYS A 80 -3.41 4.84 -3.33
CA CYS A 80 -3.55 5.44 -2.01
C CYS A 80 -4.95 5.21 -1.49
N ILE A 81 -5.06 4.76 -0.24
CA ILE A 81 -6.35 4.59 0.45
C ILE A 81 -6.34 5.44 1.71
N TYR A 82 -7.50 5.97 2.09
CA TYR A 82 -7.58 6.88 3.24
C TYR A 82 -8.96 6.88 3.87
N GLN A 83 -9.01 7.35 5.11
CA GLN A 83 -10.25 7.63 5.85
C GLN A 83 -10.20 9.09 6.30
N GLY A 84 -11.21 9.87 5.93
CA GLY A 84 -11.33 11.27 6.31
C GLY A 84 -10.56 12.20 5.40
N SER A 85 -9.25 12.20 5.50
CA SER A 85 -8.41 13.11 4.70
C SER A 85 -7.07 12.49 4.37
N TYR A 86 -6.37 13.10 3.42
CA TYR A 86 -5.02 12.68 3.02
C TYR A 86 -4.19 13.91 2.65
N SER A 87 -2.89 13.76 2.65
CA SER A 87 -1.98 14.81 2.19
C SER A 87 -2.00 14.89 0.67
N LYS A 88 -2.21 16.09 0.12
CA LYS A 88 -2.27 16.30 -1.34
C LYS A 88 -0.99 15.89 -2.07
N SER A 89 0.13 15.83 -1.36
CA SER A 89 1.40 15.41 -1.96
C SER A 89 1.32 14.03 -2.61
N VAL A 90 0.45 13.13 -2.11
CA VAL A 90 0.34 11.80 -2.69
C VAL A 90 -0.29 11.80 -4.08
N GLU A 91 -0.97 12.88 -4.48
CA GLU A 91 -1.54 13.00 -5.82
C GLU A 91 -0.47 12.96 -6.90
N VAL A 92 0.79 13.30 -6.56
CA VAL A 92 1.92 13.27 -7.50
C VAL A 92 2.27 11.84 -7.88
N VAL A 93 2.13 10.89 -6.97
CA VAL A 93 2.63 9.52 -7.15
C VAL A 93 1.51 8.49 -7.32
N ALA A 94 0.29 8.80 -6.89
CA ALA A 94 -0.80 7.83 -6.86
C ALA A 94 -1.45 7.66 -8.23
N LYS A 95 -1.64 6.40 -8.63
CA LYS A 95 -2.45 6.06 -9.79
C LYS A 95 -3.94 6.30 -9.49
N ARG A 96 -4.37 5.97 -8.26
CA ARG A 96 -5.71 6.25 -7.77
C ARG A 96 -5.68 6.56 -6.28
N ILE A 97 -6.65 7.35 -5.82
CA ILE A 97 -6.83 7.70 -4.41
C ILE A 97 -8.26 7.34 -4.05
N ILE A 98 -8.43 6.46 -3.06
CA ILE A 98 -9.72 5.86 -2.73
C ILE A 98 -10.01 6.03 -1.25
N GLU A 99 -11.17 6.61 -0.92
CA GLU A 99 -11.65 6.62 0.46
C GLU A 99 -12.23 5.24 0.79
N TYR A 100 -11.87 4.67 1.95
CA TYR A 100 -12.30 3.32 2.29
C TYR A 100 -13.06 3.27 3.62
N ASP A 101 -13.99 2.31 3.72
CA ASP A 101 -14.63 1.93 4.96
C ASP A 101 -14.05 0.62 5.47
N ASN A 102 -14.05 -0.39 4.61
CA ASN A 102 -13.53 -1.72 4.92
C ASN A 102 -12.24 -1.93 4.15
N ILE A 103 -11.12 -1.98 4.87
CA ILE A 103 -9.81 -2.07 4.24
C ILE A 103 -9.63 -3.34 3.41
N ILE A 104 -10.15 -4.47 3.89
CA ILE A 104 -10.00 -5.75 3.21
C ILE A 104 -10.75 -5.73 1.87
N LYS A 105 -11.99 -5.26 1.89
CA LYS A 105 -12.79 -5.14 0.67
C LYS A 105 -12.11 -4.22 -0.33
N THR A 106 -11.60 -3.08 0.12
CA THR A 106 -10.94 -2.11 -0.74
C THR A 106 -9.69 -2.67 -1.37
N ILE A 107 -8.85 -3.37 -0.60
CA ILE A 107 -7.64 -4.00 -1.13
C ILE A 107 -8.01 -5.05 -2.20
N LYS A 108 -9.01 -5.87 -1.93
CA LYS A 108 -9.45 -6.88 -2.91
C LYS A 108 -10.00 -6.26 -4.19
N ASP A 109 -10.73 -5.16 -4.08
CA ASP A 109 -11.22 -4.42 -5.25
C ASP A 109 -10.06 -3.85 -6.08
N ILE A 110 -9.02 -3.33 -5.43
CA ILE A 110 -7.82 -2.83 -6.10
C ILE A 110 -7.09 -3.95 -6.85
N ILE A 111 -6.94 -5.10 -6.21
CA ILE A 111 -6.31 -6.27 -6.83
C ILE A 111 -7.07 -6.67 -8.09
N LYS A 112 -8.39 -6.73 -7.99
CA LYS A 112 -9.26 -7.08 -9.11
C LYS A 112 -9.13 -6.08 -10.26
N GLU A 113 -9.09 -4.80 -9.97
CA GLU A 113 -8.90 -3.74 -10.96
C GLU A 113 -7.57 -3.91 -11.70
N ASN A 114 -6.49 -4.16 -10.99
CA ASN A 114 -5.17 -4.37 -11.60
C ASN A 114 -5.14 -5.62 -12.47
N THR A 115 -5.73 -6.71 -12.02
CA THR A 115 -5.79 -7.95 -12.78
C THR A 115 -6.56 -7.75 -14.08
N ASN A 116 -7.69 -7.04 -14.02
CA ASN A 116 -8.51 -6.76 -15.20
C ASN A 116 -7.77 -5.88 -16.21
N GLU A 117 -7.05 -4.87 -15.76
CA GLU A 117 -6.24 -4.02 -16.64
C GLU A 117 -5.15 -4.83 -17.35
N ALA A 118 -4.46 -5.71 -16.62
CA ALA A 118 -3.43 -6.56 -17.20
C ALA A 118 -4.00 -7.49 -18.29
N GLN A 119 -5.23 -7.96 -18.11
CA GLN A 119 -5.89 -8.85 -19.07
C GLN A 119 -6.36 -8.12 -20.33
N ARG A 120 -6.47 -6.80 -20.30
CA ARG A 120 -6.89 -6.01 -21.47
C ARG A 120 -5.77 -5.76 -22.48
N ILE A 121 -4.56 -6.03 -22.09
CA ILE A 121 -3.39 -5.91 -22.96
C ILE A 121 -3.11 -7.26 -23.61
#